data_27efad20e7cbf3cc0dfc4d64147bc363
#
_entry.id   27efad20e7cbf3cc0dfc4d64147bc363
#
_cell.length_a   1.000
_cell.length_b   1.000
_cell.length_c   1.000
_cell.angle_alpha   90.00
_cell.angle_beta   90.00
_cell.angle_gamma   90.00
#
_symmetry.space_group_name_H-M   'P 1'
#
loop_
_entity.id
_entity.type
_entity.pdbx_description
1 polymer ?
#
loop_
_entity_poly.entity_id
_entity_poly.type
_entity_poly.pdbx_seq_one_letter_code
_entity_poly.pdbx_strand_id
1 'polypeptide(L)'
;MALLVLLSGCAQQVHMTRAEPPPQRDGEVGVSEITALVPVAARMVIADTETFFMPLARHDNALPAYPAALLAQRLPPQSACLRVSIDGAGTVMEAAPIEQPSDCPGSVADEVDARFFAAAEAAARHWQFDPAVRCEYPNLQAQKSQDCSGGRETPQAVSLAYRFVFEQRDGQGSVRLGH
;
A
#
# COMPACT_ATOMS: atom_id res chain seq x y z
N MET A 1 59.08 54.19 -18.22
CA MET A 1 59.03 52.80 -17.73
C MET A 1 57.69 52.55 -17.07
N ALA A 2 56.78 51.86 -17.81
CA ALA A 2 55.46 51.53 -17.29
C ALA A 2 55.44 50.01 -16.99
N LEU A 3 55.18 49.70 -15.72
CA LEU A 3 55.17 48.32 -15.22
C LEU A 3 53.70 47.79 -15.35
N LEU A 4 53.49 46.85 -16.27
CA LEU A 4 52.21 46.13 -16.45
C LEU A 4 52.19 44.99 -15.44
N VAL A 5 51.27 45.05 -14.51
CA VAL A 5 50.96 43.94 -13.59
C VAL A 5 49.81 43.11 -14.19
N LEU A 6 50.14 41.90 -14.65
CA LEU A 6 49.18 40.92 -15.11
C LEU A 6 48.61 40.18 -13.91
N LEU A 7 47.34 40.43 -13.61
CA LEU A 7 46.57 39.67 -12.62
C LEU A 7 46.02 38.39 -13.32
N SER A 8 46.66 37.25 -13.04
CA SER A 8 46.14 35.94 -13.41
C SER A 8 45.01 35.53 -12.46
N GLY A 9 43.78 35.69 -12.86
CA GLY A 9 42.62 35.19 -12.17
C GLY A 9 42.47 33.68 -12.39
N CYS A 10 42.70 32.86 -11.33
CA CYS A 10 42.33 31.46 -11.33
C CYS A 10 40.80 31.35 -11.23
N ALA A 11 40.15 31.04 -12.36
CA ALA A 11 38.75 30.61 -12.36
C ALA A 11 38.67 29.19 -11.79
N GLN A 12 38.27 29.04 -10.53
CA GLN A 12 37.91 27.75 -9.97
C GLN A 12 36.58 27.31 -10.61
N GLN A 13 36.65 26.36 -11.52
CA GLN A 13 35.49 25.64 -11.98
C GLN A 13 34.95 24.76 -10.85
N VAL A 14 33.84 25.18 -10.23
CA VAL A 14 33.07 24.33 -9.33
C VAL A 14 32.44 23.24 -10.17
N HIS A 15 33.08 22.07 -10.19
CA HIS A 15 32.45 20.85 -10.69
C HIS A 15 31.29 20.53 -9.74
N MET A 16 30.07 20.91 -10.16
CA MET A 16 28.85 20.33 -9.56
C MET A 16 28.84 18.85 -9.95
N THR A 17 29.33 18.03 -9.07
CA THR A 17 29.10 16.59 -9.15
C THR A 17 27.59 16.37 -9.03
N ARG A 18 26.94 16.14 -10.16
CA ARG A 18 25.53 15.72 -10.20
C ARG A 18 25.47 14.47 -9.33
N ALA A 19 24.79 14.56 -8.20
CA ALA A 19 24.56 13.40 -7.35
C ALA A 19 23.92 12.32 -8.23
N GLU A 20 24.60 11.20 -8.38
CA GLU A 20 24.05 10.02 -9.05
C GLU A 20 22.75 9.66 -8.34
N PRO A 21 21.62 9.56 -9.05
CA PRO A 21 20.36 9.16 -8.42
C PRO A 21 20.63 7.82 -7.72
N PRO A 22 20.10 7.62 -6.50
CA PRO A 22 20.29 6.37 -5.80
C PRO A 22 19.87 5.21 -6.72
N PRO A 23 20.60 4.08 -6.70
CA PRO A 23 20.30 2.96 -7.56
C PRO A 23 18.83 2.61 -7.39
N GLN A 24 18.06 2.65 -8.49
CA GLN A 24 16.67 2.19 -8.49
C GLN A 24 16.72 0.76 -8.01
N ARG A 25 16.15 0.52 -6.82
CA ARG A 25 15.97 -0.83 -6.31
C ARG A 25 15.01 -1.53 -7.26
N ASP A 26 15.54 -2.37 -8.12
CA ASP A 26 14.75 -3.28 -8.94
C ASP A 26 13.99 -4.20 -7.99
N GLY A 27 12.66 -4.05 -7.95
CA GLY A 27 11.79 -4.90 -7.14
C GLY A 27 11.12 -4.23 -5.95
N GLU A 28 10.67 -2.99 -6.05
CA GLU A 28 9.78 -2.39 -5.06
C GLU A 28 8.36 -2.94 -5.27
N VAL A 29 7.92 -3.71 -4.29
CA VAL A 29 6.62 -4.39 -4.29
C VAL A 29 5.55 -3.44 -3.81
N GLY A 30 4.45 -3.37 -4.55
CA GLY A 30 3.44 -2.42 -4.25
C GLY A 30 2.09 -3.03 -3.88
N VAL A 31 1.62 -2.70 -2.67
CA VAL A 31 0.23 -2.93 -2.24
C VAL A 31 -0.43 -1.60 -1.98
N SER A 32 -1.60 -1.34 -2.55
CA SER A 32 -2.44 -0.20 -2.20
C SER A 32 -3.74 -0.67 -1.56
N GLU A 33 -4.15 0.01 -0.50
CA GLU A 33 -5.48 -0.13 0.05
C GLU A 33 -6.46 0.62 -0.87
N ILE A 34 -7.48 -0.09 -1.37
CA ILE A 34 -8.46 0.42 -2.35
C ILE A 34 -9.90 0.32 -1.85
N THR A 35 -10.12 0.15 -0.56
CA THR A 35 -11.46 -0.06 0.04
C THR A 35 -12.45 1.03 -0.36
N ALA A 36 -12.02 2.27 -0.46
CA ALA A 36 -12.86 3.39 -0.85
C ALA A 36 -13.35 3.31 -2.31
N LEU A 37 -12.64 2.54 -3.17
CA LEU A 37 -12.92 2.41 -4.59
C LEU A 37 -13.79 1.18 -4.91
N VAL A 38 -13.88 0.22 -3.98
CA VAL A 38 -14.65 -1.01 -4.18
C VAL A 38 -16.10 -0.79 -3.72
N PRO A 39 -17.10 -1.14 -4.56
CA PRO A 39 -18.50 -1.08 -4.17
C PRO A 39 -18.78 -1.95 -2.93
N VAL A 40 -19.50 -1.42 -1.97
CA VAL A 40 -19.90 -2.15 -0.76
C VAL A 40 -21.42 -2.18 -0.64
N ALA A 41 -21.96 -3.34 -0.28
CA ALA A 41 -23.40 -3.54 -0.11
C ALA A 41 -23.95 -2.78 1.12
N ALA A 42 -23.11 -2.59 2.15
CA ALA A 42 -23.47 -1.84 3.35
C ALA A 42 -22.26 -1.06 3.86
N ARG A 43 -22.50 0.18 4.30
CA ARG A 43 -21.51 1.02 4.97
C ARG A 43 -21.83 1.11 6.45
N MET A 44 -20.79 1.15 7.27
CA MET A 44 -20.95 1.43 8.69
C MET A 44 -21.54 2.82 8.88
N VAL A 45 -22.56 2.93 9.73
CA VAL A 45 -23.11 4.23 10.13
C VAL A 45 -22.41 4.65 11.42
N ILE A 46 -21.82 5.83 11.38
CA ILE A 46 -21.15 6.47 12.53
C ILE A 46 -22.05 7.59 13.03
N ALA A 47 -22.37 7.58 14.32
CA ALA A 47 -23.17 8.62 14.94
C ALA A 47 -22.33 9.90 15.16
N ASP A 48 -23.00 11.04 15.37
CA ASP A 48 -22.32 12.33 15.55
C ASP A 48 -21.37 12.34 16.77
N THR A 49 -21.64 11.51 17.80
CA THR A 49 -20.80 11.37 18.98
C THR A 49 -19.80 10.21 18.88
N GLU A 50 -19.61 9.67 17.71
CA GLU A 50 -18.67 8.56 17.47
C GLU A 50 -17.52 9.01 16.55
N THR A 51 -16.38 8.36 16.72
CA THR A 51 -15.25 8.43 15.77
C THR A 51 -14.82 7.00 15.44
N PHE A 52 -14.50 6.76 14.18
CA PHE A 52 -13.99 5.48 13.74
C PHE A 52 -12.55 5.61 13.27
N PHE A 53 -11.66 4.84 13.89
CA PHE A 53 -10.27 4.73 13.49
C PHE A 53 -10.10 3.48 12.65
N MET A 54 -9.61 3.68 11.41
CA MET A 54 -9.32 2.59 10.48
C MET A 54 -8.16 1.74 10.99
N PRO A 55 -8.14 0.44 10.68
CA PRO A 55 -7.00 -0.40 11.00
C PRO A 55 -5.79 0.05 10.19
N LEU A 56 -4.60 -0.08 10.75
CA LEU A 56 -3.35 0.22 10.08
C LEU A 56 -2.56 -1.06 9.84
N ALA A 57 -2.22 -1.33 8.58
CA ALA A 57 -1.35 -2.45 8.24
C ALA A 57 0.03 -2.24 8.86
N ARG A 58 0.58 -3.26 9.53
CA ARG A 58 1.92 -3.17 10.11
C ARG A 58 2.96 -3.13 9.01
N HIS A 59 4.02 -2.38 9.25
CA HIS A 59 5.10 -2.13 8.28
C HIS A 59 5.96 -3.39 7.96
N ASP A 60 5.91 -4.40 8.82
CA ASP A 60 6.63 -5.67 8.69
C ASP A 60 5.81 -6.77 7.99
N ASN A 61 4.60 -6.47 7.53
CA ASN A 61 3.80 -7.38 6.73
C ASN A 61 4.56 -7.79 5.45
N ALA A 62 4.80 -9.09 5.30
CA ALA A 62 5.49 -9.61 4.14
C ALA A 62 4.68 -9.41 2.86
N LEU A 63 5.36 -9.04 1.80
CA LEU A 63 4.76 -8.89 0.48
C LEU A 63 4.77 -10.24 -0.25
N PRO A 64 3.81 -10.49 -1.19
CA PRO A 64 3.80 -11.73 -1.94
C PRO A 64 5.02 -11.84 -2.85
N ALA A 65 5.50 -13.06 -3.07
CA ALA A 65 6.50 -13.33 -4.09
C ALA A 65 5.85 -13.44 -5.47
N TYR A 66 6.57 -12.98 -6.51
CA TYR A 66 6.14 -13.24 -7.88
C TYR A 66 6.17 -14.76 -8.15
N PRO A 67 5.10 -15.37 -8.74
CA PRO A 67 5.06 -16.79 -8.99
C PRO A 67 6.18 -17.24 -9.94
N ALA A 68 7.15 -17.98 -9.45
CA ALA A 68 8.35 -18.38 -10.20
C ALA A 68 8.02 -19.09 -11.53
N ALA A 69 6.95 -19.90 -11.56
CA ALA A 69 6.49 -20.60 -12.76
C ALA A 69 6.02 -19.67 -13.89
N LEU A 70 5.76 -18.38 -13.60
CA LEU A 70 5.33 -17.39 -14.57
C LEU A 70 6.48 -16.52 -15.11
N LEU A 71 7.67 -16.59 -14.53
CA LEU A 71 8.80 -15.75 -14.93
C LEU A 71 9.18 -15.93 -16.41
N ALA A 72 9.11 -17.16 -16.93
CA ALA A 72 9.44 -17.43 -18.34
C ALA A 72 8.44 -16.86 -19.35
N GLN A 73 7.22 -16.50 -18.89
CA GLN A 73 6.15 -16.05 -19.79
C GLN A 73 6.24 -14.56 -20.14
N ARG A 74 7.06 -13.78 -19.42
CA ARG A 74 7.24 -12.33 -19.66
C ARG A 74 5.90 -11.59 -19.74
N LEU A 75 5.00 -11.86 -18.79
CA LEU A 75 3.67 -11.27 -18.76
C LEU A 75 3.74 -9.75 -18.54
N PRO A 76 2.79 -9.00 -19.10
CA PRO A 76 2.60 -7.60 -18.73
C PRO A 76 2.24 -7.49 -17.24
N PRO A 77 2.28 -6.29 -16.66
CA PRO A 77 1.86 -6.09 -15.27
C PRO A 77 0.49 -6.71 -15.00
N GLN A 78 0.37 -7.47 -13.91
CA GLN A 78 -0.84 -8.13 -13.46
C GLN A 78 -1.32 -7.54 -12.15
N SER A 79 -2.62 -7.28 -12.01
CA SER A 79 -3.20 -6.74 -10.78
C SER A 79 -4.14 -7.77 -10.16
N ALA A 80 -3.80 -8.25 -8.97
CA ALA A 80 -4.67 -9.10 -8.16
C ALA A 80 -5.29 -8.27 -7.03
N CYS A 81 -6.62 -8.20 -6.96
CA CYS A 81 -7.31 -7.54 -5.88
C CYS A 81 -7.86 -8.56 -4.89
N LEU A 82 -7.65 -8.30 -3.61
CA LEU A 82 -8.16 -9.13 -2.51
C LEU A 82 -9.06 -8.31 -1.59
N ARG A 83 -10.09 -8.97 -1.08
CA ARG A 83 -10.79 -8.55 0.13
C ARG A 83 -10.14 -9.22 1.33
N VAL A 84 -9.71 -8.43 2.29
CA VAL A 84 -9.05 -8.88 3.51
C VAL A 84 -9.98 -8.59 4.69
N SER A 85 -10.49 -9.62 5.33
CA SER A 85 -11.35 -9.53 6.52
C SER A 85 -10.48 -9.62 7.76
N ILE A 86 -10.60 -8.64 8.65
CA ILE A 86 -9.74 -8.44 9.83
C ILE A 86 -10.65 -8.46 11.06
N ASP A 87 -10.26 -9.19 12.09
CA ASP A 87 -10.98 -9.22 13.37
C ASP A 87 -10.67 -7.99 14.24
N GLY A 88 -11.38 -7.89 15.38
CA GLY A 88 -11.16 -6.82 16.34
C GLY A 88 -9.78 -6.84 17.03
N ALA A 89 -8.97 -7.87 16.85
CA ALA A 89 -7.61 -7.95 17.36
C ALA A 89 -6.55 -7.53 16.30
N GLY A 90 -6.98 -7.24 15.06
CA GLY A 90 -6.08 -6.91 13.97
C GLY A 90 -5.52 -8.12 13.22
N THR A 91 -6.11 -9.30 13.41
CA THR A 91 -5.68 -10.54 12.75
C THR A 91 -6.52 -10.77 11.49
N VAL A 92 -5.86 -11.19 10.41
CA VAL A 92 -6.56 -11.55 9.18
C VAL A 92 -7.28 -12.88 9.35
N MET A 93 -8.60 -12.84 9.22
CA MET A 93 -9.47 -14.01 9.27
C MET A 93 -9.63 -14.66 7.90
N GLU A 94 -9.67 -13.83 6.87
CA GLU A 94 -9.85 -14.24 5.49
C GLU A 94 -9.18 -13.28 4.54
N ALA A 95 -8.59 -13.82 3.47
CA ALA A 95 -8.20 -13.08 2.29
C ALA A 95 -8.79 -13.80 1.08
N ALA A 96 -9.63 -13.11 0.33
CA ALA A 96 -10.34 -13.69 -0.81
C ALA A 96 -10.22 -12.80 -2.05
N PRO A 97 -10.13 -13.37 -3.26
CA PRO A 97 -10.09 -12.62 -4.51
C PRO A 97 -11.32 -11.73 -4.70
N ILE A 98 -11.11 -10.56 -5.28
CA ILE A 98 -12.16 -9.76 -5.88
C ILE A 98 -12.16 -10.13 -7.36
N GLU A 99 -13.12 -10.98 -7.75
CA GLU A 99 -13.11 -11.64 -9.07
C GLU A 99 -13.58 -10.72 -10.20
N GLN A 100 -14.37 -9.70 -9.89
CA GLN A 100 -14.88 -8.81 -10.92
C GLN A 100 -13.84 -7.74 -11.29
N PRO A 101 -13.42 -7.67 -12.57
CA PRO A 101 -12.42 -6.69 -13.01
C PRO A 101 -12.85 -5.24 -12.73
N SER A 102 -14.17 -4.94 -12.79
CA SER A 102 -14.73 -3.63 -12.45
C SER A 102 -14.47 -3.22 -10.99
N ASP A 103 -14.31 -4.19 -10.10
CA ASP A 103 -14.10 -3.99 -8.67
C ASP A 103 -12.61 -3.99 -8.27
N CYS A 104 -11.73 -4.18 -9.27
CA CYS A 104 -10.27 -4.09 -9.12
C CYS A 104 -9.73 -2.89 -9.93
N PRO A 105 -9.83 -1.67 -9.42
CA PRO A 105 -9.44 -0.46 -10.14
C PRO A 105 -7.98 -0.49 -10.57
N GLY A 106 -7.73 -0.05 -11.82
CA GLY A 106 -6.37 -0.01 -12.38
C GLY A 106 -5.83 -1.37 -12.80
N SER A 107 -6.66 -2.41 -12.88
CA SER A 107 -6.32 -3.65 -13.57
C SER A 107 -6.11 -3.34 -15.07
N VAL A 108 -5.01 -3.83 -15.63
CA VAL A 108 -4.67 -3.67 -17.06
C VAL A 108 -4.86 -4.96 -17.84
N ALA A 109 -5.16 -6.06 -17.17
CA ALA A 109 -5.42 -7.36 -17.78
C ALA A 109 -6.89 -7.73 -17.66
N ASP A 110 -7.47 -8.24 -18.77
CA ASP A 110 -8.85 -8.73 -18.78
C ASP A 110 -9.01 -10.01 -17.94
N GLU A 111 -7.95 -10.79 -17.85
CA GLU A 111 -7.87 -12.02 -17.07
C GLU A 111 -6.53 -12.09 -16.34
N VAL A 112 -6.57 -12.34 -15.04
CA VAL A 112 -5.39 -12.47 -14.18
C VAL A 112 -5.18 -13.95 -13.86
N ASP A 113 -3.97 -14.44 -14.08
CA ASP A 113 -3.62 -15.83 -13.74
C ASP A 113 -3.85 -16.11 -12.25
N ALA A 114 -4.57 -17.19 -11.94
CA ALA A 114 -4.94 -17.57 -10.59
C ALA A 114 -3.75 -17.72 -9.62
N ARG A 115 -2.55 -17.95 -10.15
CA ARG A 115 -1.32 -18.03 -9.33
C ARG A 115 -0.93 -16.69 -8.70
N PHE A 116 -1.29 -15.56 -9.31
CA PHE A 116 -1.09 -14.23 -8.69
C PHE A 116 -2.03 -14.04 -7.52
N PHE A 117 -3.30 -14.43 -7.65
CA PHE A 117 -4.23 -14.43 -6.52
C PHE A 117 -3.74 -15.32 -5.38
N ALA A 118 -3.33 -16.55 -5.70
CA ALA A 118 -2.81 -17.49 -4.71
C ALA A 118 -1.59 -16.93 -3.96
N ALA A 119 -0.66 -16.26 -4.67
CA ALA A 119 0.51 -15.63 -4.04
C ALA A 119 0.10 -14.46 -3.13
N ALA A 120 -0.82 -13.61 -3.57
CA ALA A 120 -1.33 -12.48 -2.79
C ALA A 120 -2.07 -12.97 -1.53
N GLU A 121 -2.95 -13.97 -1.65
CA GLU A 121 -3.67 -14.57 -0.53
C GLU A 121 -2.71 -15.19 0.50
N ALA A 122 -1.73 -15.95 0.04
CA ALA A 122 -0.75 -16.59 0.92
C ALA A 122 0.00 -15.56 1.77
N ALA A 123 0.36 -14.40 1.21
CA ALA A 123 0.99 -13.31 1.94
C ALA A 123 -0.01 -12.61 2.88
N ALA A 124 -1.18 -12.21 2.36
CA ALA A 124 -2.15 -11.42 3.11
C ALA A 124 -2.71 -12.16 4.35
N ARG A 125 -2.83 -13.48 4.31
CA ARG A 125 -3.28 -14.29 5.45
C ARG A 125 -2.36 -14.21 6.68
N HIS A 126 -1.13 -13.79 6.50
CA HIS A 126 -0.15 -13.63 7.58
C HIS A 126 0.01 -12.18 8.02
N TRP A 127 -0.71 -11.25 7.41
CA TRP A 127 -0.63 -9.85 7.76
C TRP A 127 -1.24 -9.57 9.13
N GLN A 128 -0.69 -8.56 9.77
CA GLN A 128 -1.15 -8.06 11.04
C GLN A 128 -1.49 -6.58 10.91
N PHE A 129 -2.48 -6.14 11.67
CA PHE A 129 -2.96 -4.78 11.69
C PHE A 129 -2.99 -4.26 13.12
N ASP A 130 -2.79 -2.97 13.29
CA ASP A 130 -3.33 -2.30 14.46
C ASP A 130 -4.85 -2.24 14.27
N PRO A 131 -5.65 -2.67 15.28
CA PRO A 131 -7.07 -2.93 15.09
C PRO A 131 -7.87 -1.66 14.73
N ALA A 132 -8.96 -1.86 14.00
CA ALA A 132 -9.98 -0.81 13.85
C ALA A 132 -10.69 -0.59 15.18
N VAL A 133 -10.95 0.68 15.52
CA VAL A 133 -11.59 1.05 16.79
C VAL A 133 -12.72 2.05 16.55
N ARG A 134 -13.88 1.76 17.12
CA ARG A 134 -14.97 2.72 17.30
C ARG A 134 -14.85 3.35 18.66
N CYS A 135 -14.85 4.68 18.72
CA CYS A 135 -14.83 5.48 19.92
C CYS A 135 -16.20 6.13 20.10
N GLU A 136 -16.87 5.85 21.22
CA GLU A 136 -18.15 6.46 21.60
C GLU A 136 -17.91 7.48 22.70
N TYR A 137 -18.32 8.73 22.47
CA TYR A 137 -18.13 9.83 23.41
C TYR A 137 -19.45 10.21 24.09
N PRO A 138 -19.41 10.70 25.33
CA PRO A 138 -20.63 11.08 26.06
C PRO A 138 -21.36 12.29 25.44
N ASN A 139 -20.67 13.09 24.65
CA ASN A 139 -21.23 14.25 23.94
C ASN A 139 -20.25 14.72 22.88
N LEU A 140 -20.67 15.64 22.00
CA LEU A 140 -19.86 16.21 20.92
C LEU A 140 -18.61 16.96 21.39
N GLN A 141 -18.68 17.62 22.57
CA GLN A 141 -17.53 18.37 23.09
C GLN A 141 -16.40 17.46 23.58
N ALA A 142 -16.72 16.22 23.98
CA ALA A 142 -15.75 15.24 24.38
C ALA A 142 -15.09 14.51 23.18
N GLN A 143 -15.72 14.58 22.00
CA GLN A 143 -15.25 13.89 20.81
C GLN A 143 -13.84 14.33 20.40
N LYS A 144 -12.99 13.35 20.10
CA LYS A 144 -11.63 13.53 19.59
C LYS A 144 -11.52 12.95 18.18
N SER A 145 -10.70 13.58 17.36
CA SER A 145 -10.43 13.14 15.99
C SER A 145 -9.09 12.40 15.83
N GLN A 146 -8.25 12.42 16.86
CA GLN A 146 -6.90 11.88 16.79
C GLN A 146 -6.67 10.66 17.68
N ASP A 147 -7.48 10.52 18.73
CA ASP A 147 -7.42 9.40 19.67
C ASP A 147 -8.80 9.17 20.30
N CYS A 148 -8.93 8.13 21.12
CA CYS A 148 -10.15 7.75 21.82
C CYS A 148 -10.21 8.29 23.27
N SER A 149 -9.35 9.23 23.65
CA SER A 149 -9.27 9.73 25.00
C SER A 149 -10.58 10.40 25.45
N GLY A 150 -11.14 9.93 26.58
CA GLY A 150 -12.44 10.37 27.09
C GLY A 150 -13.65 9.69 26.44
N GLY A 151 -13.44 8.80 25.50
CA GLY A 151 -14.46 7.92 24.91
C GLY A 151 -14.35 6.48 25.39
N ARG A 152 -15.29 5.66 24.97
CA ARG A 152 -15.29 4.21 25.16
C ARG A 152 -14.82 3.56 23.86
N GLU A 153 -13.72 2.83 23.92
CA GLU A 153 -13.18 2.06 22.80
C GLU A 153 -13.92 0.75 22.60
N THR A 154 -14.25 0.45 21.35
CA THR A 154 -14.80 -0.84 20.96
C THR A 154 -14.08 -1.31 19.69
N PRO A 155 -13.23 -2.36 19.79
CA PRO A 155 -12.59 -2.95 18.63
C PRO A 155 -13.61 -3.43 17.59
N GLN A 156 -13.32 -3.25 16.32
CA GLN A 156 -14.24 -3.58 15.23
C GLN A 156 -13.60 -4.56 14.26
N ALA A 157 -14.36 -5.57 13.85
CA ALA A 157 -14.00 -6.34 12.67
C ALA A 157 -14.36 -5.53 11.41
N VAL A 158 -13.47 -5.55 10.42
CA VAL A 158 -13.64 -4.81 9.16
C VAL A 158 -13.15 -5.62 7.97
N SER A 159 -13.59 -5.23 6.78
CA SER A 159 -13.03 -5.75 5.54
C SER A 159 -12.44 -4.62 4.73
N LEU A 160 -11.19 -4.78 4.31
CA LEU A 160 -10.46 -3.88 3.44
C LEU A 160 -10.24 -4.53 2.07
N ALA A 161 -10.05 -3.70 1.05
CA ALA A 161 -9.66 -4.17 -0.26
C ALA A 161 -8.24 -3.71 -0.61
N TYR A 162 -7.43 -4.64 -1.10
CA TYR A 162 -6.05 -4.39 -1.48
C TYR A 162 -5.81 -4.79 -2.92
N ARG A 163 -5.04 -3.97 -3.64
CA ARG A 163 -4.55 -4.27 -4.97
C ARG A 163 -3.05 -4.56 -4.93
N PHE A 164 -2.67 -5.72 -5.44
CA PHE A 164 -1.30 -6.16 -5.62
C PHE A 164 -0.94 -6.06 -7.09
N VAL A 165 0.11 -5.33 -7.42
CA VAL A 165 0.60 -5.22 -8.78
C VAL A 165 1.88 -6.03 -8.91
N PHE A 166 1.82 -7.08 -9.71
CA PHE A 166 2.95 -7.97 -10.02
C PHE A 166 3.59 -7.53 -11.34
N GLU A 167 4.84 -7.16 -11.29
CA GLU A 167 5.60 -6.79 -12.48
C GLU A 167 6.85 -7.65 -12.65
N GLN A 168 7.31 -7.72 -13.86
CA GLN A 168 8.51 -8.45 -14.22
C GLN A 168 9.44 -7.54 -15.00
N ARG A 169 10.70 -7.43 -14.55
CA ARG A 169 11.75 -6.70 -15.24
C ARG A 169 12.96 -7.63 -15.38
N ASP A 170 13.54 -7.65 -16.59
CA ASP A 170 14.76 -8.41 -16.90
C ASP A 170 14.76 -9.87 -16.41
N GLY A 171 13.58 -10.52 -16.44
CA GLY A 171 13.44 -11.91 -16.01
C GLY A 171 13.32 -12.09 -14.48
N GLN A 172 13.29 -10.98 -13.72
CA GLN A 172 13.02 -11.00 -12.29
C GLN A 172 11.61 -10.49 -12.00
N GLY A 173 10.85 -11.25 -11.21
CA GLY A 173 9.52 -10.86 -10.78
C GLY A 173 9.61 -9.84 -9.64
N SER A 174 8.81 -8.80 -9.71
CA SER A 174 8.62 -7.84 -8.64
C SER A 174 7.14 -7.58 -8.40
N VAL A 175 6.80 -7.08 -7.22
CA VAL A 175 5.44 -6.67 -6.85
C VAL A 175 5.52 -5.23 -6.36
N ARG A 176 4.67 -4.32 -6.84
CA ARG A 176 4.68 -2.90 -6.45
C ARG A 176 3.42 -2.47 -5.72
N LEU A 177 3.58 -1.45 -4.83
CA LEU A 177 2.44 -0.67 -4.32
C LEU A 177 1.82 0.11 -5.48
N GLY A 178 0.57 -0.15 -5.78
CA GLY A 178 -0.18 0.70 -6.69
C GLY A 178 -0.50 2.02 -5.97
N HIS A 179 -0.14 3.15 -6.56
CA HIS A 179 -0.65 4.47 -6.18
C HIS A 179 -1.97 4.74 -6.88
#